data_e7f3e299ebd62bc8cbe61e20d9e42f2c
#
_entry.id   e7f3e299ebd62bc8cbe61e20d9e42f2c
#
_cell.length_a   1.000
_cell.length_b   1.000
_cell.length_c   1.000
_cell.angle_alpha   90.00
_cell.angle_beta   90.00
_cell.angle_gamma   90.00
#
_symmetry.space_group_name_H-M   'P 1'
#
loop_
_entity.id
_entity.type
_entity.pdbx_description
1 polymer ?
#
loop_
_entity_poly.entity_id
_entity_poly.type
_entity_poly.pdbx_seq_one_letter_code
_entity_poly.pdbx_strand_id
1 'polypeptide(L)'
;MRRWRLTLAVALLAAVTILASPWPALAQSEGPPNARLSPYWGPAVSRWETIILQYAQERSLDPDLIAAVIWKESMGRPGERGPAGAVGLMGLMPFEWRPSAEELENPWTNLFWGARALAHTIRDGEGDLYYSLAAYNGGWGQIHLRVTRRYAADVLNHYARALAMRHALPADGDWVAIFAVEGTPDPHTITVIGPQRPLARYTERPWVQADIPTVPIEALPHATAITFVNGQGVECRVNVWLVAGDGSPLVHPAAQAISPIRHLAAEAEHDVQ
;
A
#
# COMPACT_ATOMS: atom_id res chain seq x y z
N MET A 1 72.76 -44.53 41.28
CA MET A 1 71.84 -45.51 40.67
C MET A 1 70.44 -44.92 40.71
N ARG A 2 70.00 -44.23 39.70
CA ARG A 2 68.65 -43.61 39.59
C ARG A 2 68.04 -44.14 38.30
N ARG A 3 66.89 -44.86 38.43
CA ARG A 3 66.10 -45.40 37.33
C ARG A 3 65.19 -44.27 36.82
N TRP A 4 65.27 -43.92 35.57
CA TRP A 4 64.39 -43.05 34.89
C TRP A 4 63.25 -43.88 34.28
N ARG A 5 62.06 -43.54 34.70
CA ARG A 5 60.80 -44.05 34.10
C ARG A 5 60.39 -43.12 32.98
N LEU A 6 60.40 -43.61 31.77
CA LEU A 6 59.75 -42.93 30.64
C LEU A 6 58.22 -43.07 30.76
N THR A 7 57.55 -41.98 30.91
CA THR A 7 56.11 -41.93 30.77
C THR A 7 55.75 -41.47 29.33
N LEU A 8 55.16 -42.37 28.56
CA LEU A 8 54.61 -42.13 27.24
C LEU A 8 53.31 -41.29 27.40
N ALA A 9 53.31 -40.08 26.92
CA ALA A 9 52.11 -39.28 26.78
C ALA A 9 51.46 -39.60 25.45
N VAL A 10 50.30 -40.26 25.48
CA VAL A 10 49.47 -40.52 24.32
C VAL A 10 48.63 -39.22 24.10
N ALA A 11 48.98 -38.47 23.04
CA ALA A 11 48.18 -37.33 22.59
C ALA A 11 46.96 -37.85 21.80
N LEU A 12 45.77 -37.73 22.37
CA LEU A 12 44.52 -37.97 21.68
C LEU A 12 44.22 -36.75 20.80
N LEU A 13 44.39 -36.86 19.50
CA LEU A 13 43.87 -35.91 18.51
C LEU A 13 42.36 -36.14 18.37
N ALA A 14 41.58 -35.29 19.03
CA ALA A 14 40.15 -35.21 18.77
C ALA A 14 39.93 -34.43 17.46
N ALA A 15 39.63 -35.16 16.39
CA ALA A 15 39.19 -34.57 15.14
C ALA A 15 37.77 -33.97 15.33
N VAL A 16 37.69 -32.66 15.49
CA VAL A 16 36.42 -31.93 15.45
C VAL A 16 35.97 -31.87 14.00
N THR A 17 35.12 -32.80 13.58
CA THR A 17 34.37 -32.70 12.33
C THR A 17 33.31 -31.62 12.51
N ILE A 18 33.62 -30.42 12.06
CA ILE A 18 32.60 -29.36 11.88
C ILE A 18 31.67 -29.83 10.75
N LEU A 19 30.54 -30.41 11.13
CA LEU A 19 29.42 -30.60 10.21
C LEU A 19 28.97 -29.18 9.79
N ALA A 20 29.44 -28.75 8.62
CA ALA A 20 28.88 -27.57 7.95
C ALA A 20 27.43 -27.91 7.64
N SER A 21 26.51 -27.53 8.54
CA SER A 21 25.10 -27.48 8.23
C SER A 21 24.97 -26.57 7.00
N PRO A 22 24.33 -27.01 5.91
CA PRO A 22 24.06 -26.11 4.83
C PRO A 22 23.23 -24.98 5.45
N TRP A 23 23.79 -23.78 5.50
CA TRP A 23 23.07 -22.58 5.82
C TRP A 23 21.80 -22.62 4.94
N PRO A 24 20.58 -22.48 5.52
CA PRO A 24 19.42 -22.37 4.67
C PRO A 24 19.75 -21.22 3.71
N ALA A 25 19.76 -21.54 2.41
CA ALA A 25 19.88 -20.52 1.38
C ALA A 25 18.84 -19.46 1.77
N LEU A 26 19.32 -18.25 2.11
CA LEU A 26 18.44 -17.11 2.30
C LEU A 26 17.59 -17.11 1.05
N ALA A 27 16.32 -17.49 1.20
CA ALA A 27 15.33 -17.28 0.16
C ALA A 27 15.57 -15.84 -0.29
N GLN A 28 15.94 -15.67 -1.54
CA GLN A 28 16.10 -14.34 -2.12
C GLN A 28 14.76 -13.69 -1.82
N SER A 29 14.78 -12.71 -0.93
CA SER A 29 13.59 -11.93 -0.64
C SER A 29 13.16 -11.41 -2.00
N GLU A 30 12.09 -11.98 -2.54
CA GLU A 30 11.38 -11.32 -3.63
C GLU A 30 11.24 -9.89 -3.16
N GLY A 31 11.70 -8.94 -3.96
CA GLY A 31 11.68 -7.52 -3.61
C GLY A 31 10.28 -7.16 -3.14
N PRO A 32 10.09 -6.08 -2.38
CA PRO A 32 8.80 -5.75 -1.79
C PRO A 32 7.70 -5.94 -2.84
N PRO A 33 6.53 -6.47 -2.47
CA PRO A 33 5.45 -6.85 -3.42
C PRO A 33 5.05 -5.73 -4.40
N ASN A 34 5.56 -4.54 -4.20
CA ASN A 34 5.36 -3.33 -5.00
C ASN A 34 6.61 -2.89 -5.79
N ALA A 35 7.52 -3.81 -6.13
CA ALA A 35 8.73 -3.49 -6.88
C ALA A 35 8.48 -3.05 -8.34
N ARG A 36 7.23 -3.09 -8.81
CA ARG A 36 6.81 -2.64 -10.14
C ARG A 36 5.41 -2.04 -10.08
N LEU A 37 5.10 -1.19 -11.05
CA LEU A 37 3.72 -0.77 -11.30
C LEU A 37 2.88 -1.93 -11.84
N SER A 38 1.58 -1.86 -11.55
CA SER A 38 0.60 -2.75 -12.13
C SER A 38 0.62 -2.69 -13.67
N PRO A 39 0.42 -3.82 -14.38
CA PRO A 39 0.23 -3.82 -15.83
C PRO A 39 -1.03 -3.07 -16.28
N TYR A 40 -1.88 -2.63 -15.37
CA TYR A 40 -3.01 -1.76 -15.64
C TYR A 40 -2.61 -0.44 -16.30
N TRP A 41 -1.44 0.11 -15.94
CA TRP A 41 -1.00 1.41 -16.41
C TRP A 41 -0.40 1.31 -17.80
N GLY A 42 -1.01 2.00 -18.75
CA GLY A 42 -0.46 2.12 -20.10
C GLY A 42 0.83 2.97 -20.14
N PRO A 43 1.51 3.03 -21.30
CA PRO A 43 2.82 3.69 -21.46
C PRO A 43 2.87 5.15 -21.00
N ALA A 44 1.74 5.84 -21.00
CA ALA A 44 1.66 7.24 -20.57
C ALA A 44 2.02 7.43 -19.09
N VAL A 45 1.65 6.48 -18.22
CA VAL A 45 1.97 6.49 -16.79
C VAL A 45 3.18 5.61 -16.49
N SER A 46 3.26 4.40 -17.06
CA SER A 46 4.33 3.46 -16.75
C SER A 46 5.74 3.95 -17.11
N ARG A 47 5.87 4.88 -18.07
CA ARG A 47 7.17 5.53 -18.34
C ARG A 47 7.76 6.29 -17.15
N TRP A 48 6.95 6.60 -16.15
CA TRP A 48 7.35 7.28 -14.92
C TRP A 48 7.62 6.30 -13.77
N GLU A 49 7.58 4.98 -14.02
CA GLU A 49 7.71 3.93 -13.01
C GLU A 49 8.89 4.16 -12.07
N THR A 50 10.08 4.45 -12.59
CA THR A 50 11.29 4.63 -11.76
C THR A 50 11.12 5.70 -10.69
N ILE A 51 10.59 6.88 -11.07
CA ILE A 51 10.38 7.96 -10.10
C ILE A 51 9.17 7.69 -9.20
N ILE A 52 8.14 7.05 -9.70
CA ILE A 52 6.98 6.64 -8.89
C ILE A 52 7.42 5.68 -7.78
N LEU A 53 8.18 4.63 -8.12
CA LEU A 53 8.68 3.65 -7.16
C LEU A 53 9.59 4.28 -6.11
N GLN A 54 10.48 5.19 -6.52
CA GLN A 54 11.35 5.92 -5.59
C GLN A 54 10.54 6.68 -4.54
N TYR A 55 9.62 7.55 -4.96
CA TYR A 55 8.85 8.37 -4.01
C TYR A 55 7.78 7.58 -3.27
N ALA A 56 7.28 6.49 -3.82
CA ALA A 56 6.43 5.54 -3.11
C ALA A 56 7.18 4.95 -1.91
N GLN A 57 8.40 4.48 -2.12
CA GLN A 57 9.26 3.95 -1.06
C GLN A 57 9.61 5.03 -0.02
N GLU A 58 10.04 6.22 -0.45
CA GLU A 58 10.41 7.32 0.45
C GLU A 58 9.25 7.81 1.33
N ARG A 59 8.01 7.65 0.88
CA ARG A 59 6.81 8.16 1.55
C ARG A 59 5.91 7.08 2.11
N SER A 60 6.34 5.80 2.05
CA SER A 60 5.55 4.64 2.48
C SER A 60 4.17 4.57 1.80
N LEU A 61 4.11 4.97 0.52
CA LEU A 61 2.91 4.92 -0.30
C LEU A 61 2.92 3.68 -1.21
N ASP A 62 1.74 3.22 -1.59
CA ASP A 62 1.62 2.27 -2.70
C ASP A 62 1.91 2.99 -4.04
N PRO A 63 2.81 2.46 -4.88
CA PRO A 63 3.14 3.09 -6.17
C PRO A 63 1.94 3.19 -7.10
N ASP A 64 1.00 2.23 -7.07
CA ASP A 64 -0.20 2.30 -7.90
C ASP A 64 -1.20 3.35 -7.41
N LEU A 65 -1.17 3.74 -6.13
CA LEU A 65 -1.93 4.88 -5.66
C LEU A 65 -1.39 6.19 -6.23
N ILE A 66 -0.05 6.36 -6.26
CA ILE A 66 0.58 7.52 -6.92
C ILE A 66 0.23 7.53 -8.42
N ALA A 67 0.33 6.38 -9.08
CA ALA A 67 -0.01 6.24 -10.49
C ALA A 67 -1.48 6.57 -10.78
N ALA A 68 -2.40 6.22 -9.87
CA ALA A 68 -3.83 6.57 -9.97
C ALA A 68 -4.07 8.09 -9.89
N VAL A 69 -3.34 8.77 -9.00
CA VAL A 69 -3.37 10.25 -8.93
C VAL A 69 -2.81 10.85 -10.23
N ILE A 70 -1.66 10.37 -10.71
CA ILE A 70 -1.07 10.85 -11.99
C ILE A 70 -2.04 10.66 -13.14
N TRP A 71 -2.69 9.49 -13.23
CA TRP A 71 -3.69 9.25 -14.27
C TRP A 71 -4.83 10.25 -14.20
N LYS A 72 -5.36 10.50 -13.00
CA LYS A 72 -6.49 11.42 -12.78
C LYS A 72 -6.15 12.87 -13.07
N GLU A 73 -4.93 13.32 -12.70
CA GLU A 73 -4.51 14.71 -12.82
C GLU A 73 -4.05 15.07 -14.24
N SER A 74 -3.27 14.19 -14.88
CA SER A 74 -2.56 14.53 -16.11
C SER A 74 -2.61 13.48 -17.20
N MET A 75 -3.14 12.27 -16.92
CA MET A 75 -2.95 11.09 -17.78
C MET A 75 -1.48 10.85 -18.14
N GLY A 76 -0.56 11.16 -17.20
CA GLY A 76 0.88 11.00 -17.37
C GLY A 76 1.58 12.10 -18.19
N ARG A 77 0.93 13.25 -18.43
CA ARG A 77 1.52 14.40 -19.15
C ARG A 77 2.19 15.38 -18.16
N PRO A 78 3.53 15.56 -18.22
CA PRO A 78 4.23 16.41 -17.24
C PRO A 78 3.93 17.90 -17.40
N GLY A 79 3.58 18.35 -18.60
CA GLY A 79 3.21 19.74 -18.90
C GLY A 79 1.71 20.03 -18.78
N GLU A 80 0.93 19.11 -18.17
CA GLU A 80 -0.51 19.35 -17.99
C GLU A 80 -0.76 20.57 -17.11
N ARG A 81 -1.74 21.38 -17.50
CA ARG A 81 -2.18 22.54 -16.73
C ARG A 81 -3.69 22.47 -16.53
N GLY A 82 -4.11 22.36 -15.29
CA GLY A 82 -5.51 22.38 -14.92
C GLY A 82 -6.11 23.78 -15.02
N PRO A 83 -7.46 23.91 -15.11
CA PRO A 83 -8.15 25.20 -15.27
C PRO A 83 -7.96 26.14 -14.07
N ALA A 84 -7.64 25.61 -12.88
CA ALA A 84 -7.36 26.38 -11.68
C ALA A 84 -5.86 26.73 -11.52
N GLY A 85 -5.01 26.39 -12.49
CA GLY A 85 -3.57 26.64 -12.42
C GLY A 85 -2.73 25.49 -11.82
N ALA A 86 -3.33 24.33 -11.55
CA ALA A 86 -2.58 23.13 -11.16
C ALA A 86 -1.67 22.67 -12.29
N VAL A 87 -0.47 22.17 -11.96
CA VAL A 87 0.60 21.86 -12.93
C VAL A 87 1.16 20.47 -12.73
N GLY A 88 1.45 19.82 -13.85
CA GLY A 88 2.30 18.64 -13.92
C GLY A 88 1.61 17.33 -13.62
N LEU A 89 2.42 16.28 -13.42
CA LEU A 89 1.96 14.90 -13.32
C LEU A 89 0.91 14.68 -12.23
N MET A 90 1.10 15.30 -11.06
CA MET A 90 0.22 15.15 -9.89
C MET A 90 -0.63 16.40 -9.62
N GLY A 91 -0.79 17.30 -10.59
CA GLY A 91 -1.73 18.41 -10.53
C GLY A 91 -1.46 19.40 -9.38
N LEU A 92 -0.23 19.84 -9.19
CA LEU A 92 0.14 20.67 -8.05
C LEU A 92 -0.10 22.14 -8.28
N MET A 93 -0.71 22.81 -7.29
CA MET A 93 -0.81 24.26 -7.29
C MET A 93 0.54 24.88 -6.92
N PRO A 94 1.05 25.86 -7.71
CA PRO A 94 2.19 26.67 -7.32
C PRO A 94 1.76 27.64 -6.22
N PHE A 95 2.41 27.56 -5.06
CA PHE A 95 2.22 28.50 -3.94
C PHE A 95 3.58 29.12 -3.57
N GLU A 96 3.61 30.20 -2.80
CA GLU A 96 4.86 30.85 -2.37
C GLU A 96 5.86 29.92 -1.71
N TRP A 97 5.38 28.88 -1.04
CA TRP A 97 6.19 27.87 -0.35
C TRP A 97 6.42 26.58 -1.17
N ARG A 98 5.96 26.55 -2.42
CA ARG A 98 6.16 25.46 -3.40
C ARG A 98 6.99 25.97 -4.58
N PRO A 99 7.52 25.07 -5.39
CA PRO A 99 8.12 25.46 -6.66
C PRO A 99 7.16 26.24 -7.55
N SER A 100 7.72 27.09 -8.41
CA SER A 100 6.98 27.80 -9.45
C SER A 100 6.26 26.84 -10.41
N ALA A 101 5.31 27.37 -11.16
CA ALA A 101 4.61 26.58 -12.16
C ALA A 101 5.55 25.95 -13.21
N GLU A 102 6.63 26.65 -13.58
CA GLU A 102 7.63 26.18 -14.52
C GLU A 102 8.46 25.03 -13.92
N GLU A 103 8.90 25.15 -12.67
CA GLU A 103 9.63 24.09 -11.98
C GLU A 103 8.76 22.85 -11.73
N LEU A 104 7.43 23.02 -11.54
CA LEU A 104 6.48 21.94 -11.37
C LEU A 104 6.20 21.15 -12.68
N GLU A 105 6.60 21.65 -13.85
CA GLU A 105 6.58 20.86 -15.09
C GLU A 105 7.66 19.77 -15.11
N ASN A 106 8.71 19.91 -14.28
CA ASN A 106 9.71 18.87 -14.13
C ASN A 106 9.12 17.66 -13.40
N PRO A 107 9.15 16.45 -14.00
CA PRO A 107 8.53 15.26 -13.41
C PRO A 107 9.07 14.90 -12.02
N TRP A 108 10.37 15.05 -11.78
CA TRP A 108 11.00 14.75 -10.49
C TRP A 108 10.54 15.70 -9.41
N THR A 109 10.56 17.00 -9.71
CA THR A 109 10.06 18.04 -8.79
C THR A 109 8.58 17.81 -8.48
N ASN A 110 7.80 17.53 -9.52
CA ASN A 110 6.35 17.33 -9.36
C ASN A 110 6.02 16.10 -8.51
N LEU A 111 6.64 14.95 -8.78
CA LEU A 111 6.41 13.75 -7.96
C LEU A 111 6.92 13.89 -6.53
N PHE A 112 8.07 14.54 -6.31
CA PHE A 112 8.56 14.82 -4.96
C PHE A 112 7.52 15.56 -4.11
N TRP A 113 6.99 16.66 -4.64
CA TRP A 113 6.01 17.47 -3.92
C TRP A 113 4.62 16.81 -3.88
N GLY A 114 4.22 16.12 -4.96
CA GLY A 114 2.94 15.44 -5.05
C GLY A 114 2.84 14.25 -4.11
N ALA A 115 3.83 13.37 -4.08
CA ALA A 115 3.87 12.23 -3.17
C ALA A 115 3.93 12.69 -1.70
N ARG A 116 4.68 13.78 -1.42
CA ARG A 116 4.70 14.40 -0.09
C ARG A 116 3.32 14.93 0.32
N ALA A 117 2.62 15.63 -0.59
CA ALA A 117 1.28 16.14 -0.33
C ALA A 117 0.29 15.00 -0.09
N LEU A 118 0.34 13.94 -0.92
CA LEU A 118 -0.51 12.76 -0.78
C LEU A 118 -0.28 12.04 0.55
N ALA A 119 0.98 11.78 0.92
CA ALA A 119 1.30 11.17 2.21
C ALA A 119 0.81 12.03 3.39
N HIS A 120 0.91 13.36 3.26
CA HIS A 120 0.43 14.29 4.27
C HIS A 120 -1.09 14.22 4.43
N THR A 121 -1.85 14.23 3.33
CA THR A 121 -3.32 14.13 3.41
C THR A 121 -3.78 12.77 3.94
N ILE A 122 -3.07 11.68 3.63
CA ILE A 122 -3.38 10.34 4.19
C ILE A 122 -3.16 10.32 5.71
N ARG A 123 -2.04 10.88 6.19
CA ARG A 123 -1.76 11.01 7.62
C ARG A 123 -2.82 11.85 8.33
N ASP A 124 -3.11 13.05 7.80
CA ASP A 124 -4.06 13.99 8.41
C ASP A 124 -5.51 13.49 8.35
N GLY A 125 -5.81 12.61 7.39
CA GLY A 125 -7.08 11.90 7.26
C GLY A 125 -7.14 10.59 8.03
N GLU A 126 -6.16 10.33 8.92
CA GLU A 126 -6.10 9.10 9.73
C GLU A 126 -6.23 7.83 8.86
N GLY A 127 -5.72 7.86 7.61
CA GLY A 127 -5.76 6.76 6.66
C GLY A 127 -7.08 6.59 5.89
N ASP A 128 -8.09 7.41 6.12
CA ASP A 128 -9.29 7.42 5.28
C ASP A 128 -8.95 7.90 3.87
N LEU A 129 -8.62 6.97 2.97
CA LEU A 129 -8.17 7.30 1.61
C LEU A 129 -9.19 8.13 0.83
N TYR A 130 -10.48 7.90 1.05
CA TYR A 130 -11.49 8.65 0.32
C TYR A 130 -11.50 10.14 0.67
N TYR A 131 -11.50 10.47 1.96
CA TYR A 131 -11.43 11.88 2.36
C TYR A 131 -10.03 12.47 2.18
N SER A 132 -8.98 11.67 2.33
CA SER A 132 -7.61 12.11 2.02
C SER A 132 -7.46 12.51 0.56
N LEU A 133 -8.00 11.75 -0.38
CA LEU A 133 -8.00 12.08 -1.80
C LEU A 133 -8.91 13.27 -2.12
N ALA A 134 -10.06 13.38 -1.46
CA ALA A 134 -10.91 14.57 -1.59
C ALA A 134 -10.19 15.84 -1.09
N ALA A 135 -9.44 15.72 0.02
CA ALA A 135 -8.62 16.81 0.56
C ALA A 135 -7.40 17.12 -0.32
N TYR A 136 -6.79 16.10 -0.93
CA TYR A 136 -5.72 16.30 -1.91
C TYR A 136 -6.19 17.20 -3.07
N ASN A 137 -7.39 16.94 -3.58
CA ASN A 137 -7.96 17.70 -4.70
C ASN A 137 -8.43 19.12 -4.32
N GLY A 138 -9.09 19.29 -3.18
CA GLY A 138 -9.74 20.58 -2.84
C GLY A 138 -9.41 21.18 -1.48
N GLY A 139 -8.52 20.52 -0.71
CA GLY A 139 -8.27 20.86 0.69
C GLY A 139 -9.37 20.36 1.65
N TRP A 140 -9.05 20.27 2.93
CA TRP A 140 -9.94 19.73 3.97
C TRP A 140 -11.28 20.46 4.08
N GLY A 141 -11.31 21.77 3.83
CA GLY A 141 -12.56 22.55 3.84
C GLY A 141 -13.54 22.18 2.74
N GLN A 142 -13.12 21.45 1.71
CA GLN A 142 -13.94 21.10 0.54
C GLN A 142 -14.20 19.59 0.36
N ILE A 143 -13.85 18.76 1.32
CA ILE A 143 -14.00 17.29 1.22
C ILE A 143 -15.45 16.83 1.01
N HIS A 144 -16.43 17.65 1.39
CA HIS A 144 -17.85 17.36 1.23
C HIS A 144 -18.43 17.77 -0.13
N LEU A 145 -17.67 18.50 -0.94
CA LEU A 145 -18.15 18.92 -2.27
C LEU A 145 -18.24 17.72 -3.21
N ARG A 146 -19.25 17.75 -4.09
CA ARG A 146 -19.45 16.68 -5.06
C ARG A 146 -18.25 16.48 -5.97
N VAL A 147 -17.56 17.56 -6.36
CA VAL A 147 -16.40 17.51 -7.26
C VAL A 147 -15.22 16.79 -6.61
N THR A 148 -14.89 17.11 -5.36
CA THR A 148 -13.77 16.47 -4.63
C THR A 148 -14.07 15.01 -4.31
N ARG A 149 -15.31 14.71 -3.94
CA ARG A 149 -15.79 13.35 -3.68
C ARG A 149 -15.77 12.49 -4.94
N ARG A 150 -16.16 13.04 -6.08
CA ARG A 150 -16.05 12.35 -7.36
C ARG A 150 -14.61 12.10 -7.75
N TYR A 151 -13.75 13.08 -7.54
CA TYR A 151 -12.30 12.91 -7.74
C TYR A 151 -11.76 11.73 -6.93
N ALA A 152 -12.05 11.69 -5.63
CA ALA A 152 -11.62 10.61 -4.74
C ALA A 152 -12.14 9.23 -5.21
N ALA A 153 -13.41 9.14 -5.61
CA ALA A 153 -14.00 7.92 -6.14
C ALA A 153 -13.32 7.45 -7.43
N ASP A 154 -13.01 8.38 -8.35
CA ASP A 154 -12.33 8.07 -9.61
C ASP A 154 -10.90 7.55 -9.36
N VAL A 155 -10.13 8.19 -8.47
CA VAL A 155 -8.78 7.74 -8.11
C VAL A 155 -8.82 6.36 -7.47
N LEU A 156 -9.71 6.12 -6.50
CA LEU A 156 -9.85 4.80 -5.85
C LEU A 156 -10.28 3.72 -6.83
N ASN A 157 -11.13 4.05 -7.81
CA ASN A 157 -11.53 3.11 -8.84
C ASN A 157 -10.33 2.64 -9.70
N HIS A 158 -9.50 3.59 -10.17
CA HIS A 158 -8.30 3.26 -10.93
C HIS A 158 -7.28 2.50 -10.08
N TYR A 159 -7.10 2.88 -8.82
CA TYR A 159 -6.22 2.20 -7.89
C TYR A 159 -6.66 0.75 -7.64
N ALA A 160 -7.94 0.52 -7.38
CA ALA A 160 -8.49 -0.82 -7.17
C ALA A 160 -8.31 -1.71 -8.41
N ARG A 161 -8.51 -1.18 -9.63
CA ARG A 161 -8.26 -1.90 -10.90
C ARG A 161 -6.79 -2.25 -11.08
N ALA A 162 -5.90 -1.35 -10.71
CA ALA A 162 -4.47 -1.60 -10.76
C ALA A 162 -4.08 -2.73 -9.79
N LEU A 163 -4.61 -2.72 -8.56
CA LEU A 163 -4.40 -3.80 -7.60
C LEU A 163 -4.96 -5.14 -8.12
N ALA A 164 -6.17 -5.15 -8.68
CA ALA A 164 -6.75 -6.36 -9.25
C ALA A 164 -5.85 -6.96 -10.33
N MET A 165 -5.35 -6.16 -11.27
CA MET A 165 -4.45 -6.63 -12.32
C MET A 165 -3.07 -7.05 -11.80
N ARG A 166 -2.57 -6.44 -10.74
CA ARG A 166 -1.35 -6.90 -10.05
C ARG A 166 -1.52 -8.32 -9.50
N HIS A 167 -2.73 -8.66 -9.08
CA HIS A 167 -3.10 -9.99 -8.59
C HIS A 167 -3.69 -10.90 -9.69
N ALA A 168 -3.39 -10.61 -10.95
CA ALA A 168 -3.83 -11.37 -12.12
C ALA A 168 -5.36 -11.48 -12.30
N LEU A 169 -6.11 -10.51 -11.73
CA LEU A 169 -7.54 -10.38 -11.96
C LEU A 169 -7.81 -9.40 -13.10
N PRO A 170 -8.85 -9.60 -13.91
CA PRO A 170 -9.21 -8.65 -14.97
C PRO A 170 -9.64 -7.30 -14.35
N ALA A 171 -9.23 -6.17 -14.96
CA ALA A 171 -9.54 -4.84 -14.45
C ALA A 171 -11.06 -4.57 -14.31
N ASP A 172 -11.86 -5.19 -15.16
CA ASP A 172 -13.33 -5.09 -15.17
C ASP A 172 -14.02 -6.38 -14.72
N GLY A 173 -13.34 -7.18 -13.89
CA GLY A 173 -13.86 -8.45 -13.37
C GLY A 173 -14.94 -8.28 -12.32
N ASP A 174 -15.49 -9.42 -11.89
CA ASP A 174 -16.45 -9.47 -10.77
C ASP A 174 -15.71 -9.58 -9.44
N TRP A 175 -15.24 -8.45 -8.93
CA TRP A 175 -14.55 -8.30 -7.66
C TRP A 175 -14.87 -6.94 -7.04
N VAL A 176 -14.58 -6.82 -5.76
CA VAL A 176 -14.58 -5.55 -5.02
C VAL A 176 -13.29 -5.38 -4.23
N ALA A 177 -12.85 -4.13 -4.12
CA ALA A 177 -11.78 -3.72 -3.22
C ALA A 177 -12.39 -3.14 -1.94
N ILE A 178 -11.87 -3.55 -0.81
CA ILE A 178 -12.27 -3.10 0.52
C ILE A 178 -11.08 -2.38 1.14
N PHE A 179 -11.26 -1.13 1.52
CA PHE A 179 -10.26 -0.31 2.18
C PHE A 179 -10.67 -0.10 3.63
N ALA A 180 -9.82 -0.44 4.56
CA ALA A 180 -10.04 -0.16 5.98
C ALA A 180 -8.72 0.21 6.69
N VAL A 181 -8.85 0.95 7.77
CA VAL A 181 -7.71 1.46 8.56
C VAL A 181 -7.57 0.64 9.83
N GLU A 182 -6.33 0.35 10.20
CA GLU A 182 -5.95 -0.22 11.49
C GLU A 182 -5.04 0.75 12.24
N GLY A 183 -5.08 0.70 13.57
CA GLY A 183 -4.21 1.51 14.45
C GLY A 183 -4.78 2.86 14.83
N THR A 184 -5.99 3.23 14.40
CA THR A 184 -6.66 4.46 14.85
C THR A 184 -7.63 4.18 16.01
N PRO A 185 -7.79 5.12 16.98
CA PRO A 185 -8.69 4.92 18.11
C PRO A 185 -10.18 5.02 17.75
N ASP A 186 -10.52 5.65 16.64
CA ASP A 186 -11.91 5.87 16.22
C ASP A 186 -12.47 4.71 15.37
N PRO A 187 -13.80 4.52 15.36
CA PRO A 187 -14.42 3.50 14.52
C PRO A 187 -14.06 3.70 13.04
N HIS A 188 -13.51 2.66 12.45
CA HIS A 188 -12.94 2.71 11.11
C HIS A 188 -14.03 2.79 10.05
N THR A 189 -13.92 3.79 9.20
CA THR A 189 -14.70 3.83 7.98
C THR A 189 -14.15 2.82 6.99
N ILE A 190 -15.01 1.92 6.53
CA ILE A 190 -14.71 0.97 5.48
C ILE A 190 -15.23 1.53 4.15
N THR A 191 -14.36 1.59 3.14
CA THR A 191 -14.72 2.01 1.79
C THR A 191 -14.68 0.80 0.87
N VAL A 192 -15.73 0.59 0.10
CA VAL A 192 -15.86 -0.52 -0.87
C VAL A 192 -16.08 0.05 -2.25
N ILE A 193 -15.37 -0.46 -3.24
CA ILE A 193 -15.54 -0.10 -4.65
C ILE A 193 -15.20 -1.29 -5.54
N GLY A 194 -15.84 -1.40 -6.68
CA GLY A 194 -15.55 -2.42 -7.68
C GLY A 194 -15.99 -2.00 -9.07
N PRO A 195 -15.59 -2.72 -10.12
CA PRO A 195 -15.97 -2.40 -11.50
C PRO A 195 -17.49 -2.39 -11.69
N GLN A 196 -18.19 -3.28 -11.01
CA GLN A 196 -19.65 -3.44 -11.09
C GLN A 196 -20.38 -2.82 -9.89
N ARG A 197 -19.65 -2.23 -8.94
CA ARG A 197 -20.22 -1.63 -7.73
C ARG A 197 -19.73 -0.19 -7.57
N PRO A 198 -20.63 0.79 -7.42
CA PRO A 198 -20.26 2.15 -7.07
C PRO A 198 -19.59 2.18 -5.70
N LEU A 199 -18.81 3.23 -5.46
CA LEU A 199 -18.19 3.45 -4.16
C LEU A 199 -19.25 3.56 -3.07
N ALA A 200 -19.10 2.77 -2.02
CA ALA A 200 -19.91 2.80 -0.80
C ALA A 200 -19.01 2.96 0.42
N ARG A 201 -19.51 3.62 1.47
CA ARG A 201 -18.80 3.88 2.72
C ARG A 201 -19.65 3.44 3.90
N TYR A 202 -19.00 2.85 4.87
CA TYR A 202 -19.66 2.25 6.03
C TYR A 202 -18.88 2.60 7.31
N THR A 203 -19.59 2.89 8.36
CA THR A 203 -19.03 3.23 9.67
C THR A 203 -19.05 2.07 10.66
N GLU A 204 -19.73 0.97 10.30
CA GLU A 204 -19.89 -0.22 11.15
C GLU A 204 -19.58 -1.50 10.36
N ARG A 205 -18.86 -2.43 10.97
CA ARG A 205 -18.44 -3.70 10.36
C ARG A 205 -19.58 -4.69 9.98
N PRO A 206 -20.78 -4.70 10.64
CA PRO A 206 -21.81 -5.70 10.34
C PRO A 206 -22.34 -5.71 8.91
N TRP A 207 -22.28 -4.61 8.18
CA TRP A 207 -22.77 -4.55 6.80
C TRP A 207 -21.95 -5.36 5.80
N VAL A 208 -20.65 -5.62 6.08
CA VAL A 208 -19.82 -6.50 5.26
C VAL A 208 -20.47 -7.89 5.16
N GLN A 209 -21.10 -8.33 6.23
CA GLN A 209 -21.80 -9.61 6.28
C GLN A 209 -23.13 -9.65 5.49
N ALA A 210 -23.74 -8.47 5.26
CA ALA A 210 -25.00 -8.39 4.53
C ALA A 210 -24.81 -8.31 3.01
N ASP A 211 -23.79 -7.57 2.56
CA ASP A 211 -23.54 -7.31 1.14
C ASP A 211 -22.45 -8.21 0.53
N ILE A 212 -21.56 -8.72 1.36
CA ILE A 212 -20.47 -9.62 0.98
C ILE A 212 -20.52 -10.81 1.93
N PRO A 213 -20.92 -12.01 1.50
CA PRO A 213 -21.11 -13.12 2.44
C PRO A 213 -19.83 -13.55 3.15
N THR A 214 -19.78 -13.35 4.46
CA THR A 214 -19.33 -14.28 5.50
C THR A 214 -17.86 -14.54 5.74
N VAL A 215 -16.88 -13.80 5.19
CA VAL A 215 -15.51 -13.95 5.69
C VAL A 215 -15.16 -12.71 6.52
N PRO A 216 -14.74 -12.86 7.78
CA PRO A 216 -14.22 -11.73 8.54
C PRO A 216 -13.09 -11.05 7.76
N ILE A 217 -13.10 -9.72 7.67
CA ILE A 217 -12.06 -8.97 6.92
C ILE A 217 -10.66 -9.36 7.41
N GLU A 218 -10.52 -9.63 8.69
CA GLU A 218 -9.26 -10.05 9.32
C GLU A 218 -8.72 -11.39 8.78
N ALA A 219 -9.58 -12.21 8.23
CA ALA A 219 -9.22 -13.52 7.65
C ALA A 219 -8.87 -13.43 6.15
N LEU A 220 -9.07 -12.27 5.51
CA LEU A 220 -8.77 -12.08 4.09
C LEU A 220 -7.29 -11.73 3.87
N PRO A 221 -6.65 -12.28 2.83
CA PRO A 221 -5.30 -11.84 2.46
C PRO A 221 -5.34 -10.41 1.94
N HIS A 222 -4.43 -9.56 2.41
CA HIS A 222 -4.30 -8.19 1.93
C HIS A 222 -3.75 -8.20 0.49
N ALA A 223 -4.34 -7.41 -0.39
CA ALA A 223 -3.77 -7.13 -1.69
C ALA A 223 -2.56 -6.18 -1.56
N THR A 224 -2.66 -5.21 -0.65
CA THR A 224 -1.59 -4.27 -0.30
C THR A 224 -1.91 -3.58 1.03
N ALA A 225 -0.92 -2.88 1.59
CA ALA A 225 -1.10 -2.01 2.74
C ALA A 225 -0.25 -0.73 2.59
N ILE A 226 -0.79 0.39 3.08
CA ILE A 226 -0.10 1.68 3.18
C ILE A 226 0.10 1.97 4.65
N THR A 227 1.35 2.19 5.09
CA THR A 227 1.66 2.52 6.48
C THR A 227 1.91 4.02 6.64
N PHE A 228 1.47 4.59 7.75
CA PHE A 228 1.73 5.97 8.10
C PHE A 228 1.77 6.13 9.63
N VAL A 229 2.40 7.19 10.10
CA VAL A 229 2.38 7.56 11.51
C VAL A 229 1.40 8.73 11.67
N ASN A 230 0.38 8.55 12.50
CA ASN A 230 -0.66 9.56 12.71
C ASN A 230 -0.16 10.74 13.59
N GLY A 231 -1.03 11.72 13.83
CA GLY A 231 -0.72 12.90 14.64
C GLY A 231 -0.37 12.61 16.11
N GLN A 232 -0.68 11.41 16.59
CA GLN A 232 -0.39 10.93 17.95
C GLN A 232 0.89 10.11 18.03
N GLY A 233 1.60 9.92 16.90
CA GLY A 233 2.81 9.10 16.82
C GLY A 233 2.54 7.59 16.75
N VAL A 234 1.30 7.17 16.52
CA VAL A 234 0.91 5.76 16.36
C VAL A 234 1.10 5.32 14.92
N GLU A 235 1.74 4.17 14.73
CA GLU A 235 1.80 3.54 13.41
C GLU A 235 0.42 2.99 13.05
N CYS A 236 -0.09 3.45 11.92
CA CYS A 236 -1.38 3.07 11.38
C CYS A 236 -1.19 2.43 10.00
N ARG A 237 -2.19 1.64 9.60
CA ARG A 237 -2.13 0.92 8.33
C ARG A 237 -3.48 1.00 7.61
N VAL A 238 -3.44 1.37 6.32
CA VAL A 238 -4.59 1.22 5.43
C VAL A 238 -4.43 -0.11 4.72
N ASN A 239 -5.25 -1.08 5.07
CA ASN A 239 -5.29 -2.38 4.41
C ASN A 239 -6.26 -2.36 3.24
N VAL A 240 -5.91 -3.06 2.16
CA VAL A 240 -6.76 -3.24 0.99
C VAL A 240 -6.92 -4.73 0.71
N TRP A 241 -8.16 -5.18 0.69
CA TRP A 241 -8.52 -6.56 0.33
C TRP A 241 -9.23 -6.57 -1.02
N LEU A 242 -8.98 -7.64 -1.80
CA LEU A 242 -9.75 -7.94 -3.00
C LEU A 242 -10.57 -9.20 -2.75
N VAL A 243 -11.86 -9.10 -2.94
CA VAL A 243 -12.78 -10.22 -2.81
C VAL A 243 -13.63 -10.37 -4.07
N ALA A 244 -14.06 -11.59 -4.39
CA ALA A 244 -14.98 -11.83 -5.50
C ALA A 244 -16.30 -11.10 -5.28
N GLY A 245 -17.07 -10.87 -6.34
CA GLY A 245 -18.36 -10.18 -6.26
C GLY A 245 -19.40 -10.89 -5.38
N ASP A 246 -19.25 -12.21 -5.20
CA ASP A 246 -20.03 -13.01 -4.24
C ASP A 246 -19.47 -12.97 -2.81
N GLY A 247 -18.38 -12.24 -2.58
CA GLY A 247 -17.72 -12.10 -1.29
C GLY A 247 -16.77 -13.23 -0.92
N SER A 248 -16.58 -14.23 -1.78
CA SER A 248 -15.60 -15.26 -1.55
C SER A 248 -14.16 -14.68 -1.63
N PRO A 249 -13.20 -15.16 -0.81
CA PRO A 249 -11.81 -14.74 -0.92
C PRO A 249 -11.28 -15.02 -2.32
N LEU A 250 -10.62 -14.04 -2.93
CA LEU A 250 -9.86 -14.27 -4.16
C LEU A 250 -8.56 -14.96 -3.78
N VAL A 251 -8.57 -16.30 -3.86
CA VAL A 251 -7.42 -17.14 -3.58
C VAL A 251 -6.50 -17.07 -4.79
N HIS A 252 -5.50 -16.18 -4.76
CA HIS A 252 -4.41 -16.22 -5.73
C HIS A 252 -3.24 -17.05 -5.15
N PRO A 253 -2.59 -17.94 -5.92
CA PRO A 253 -1.45 -18.72 -5.44
C PRO A 253 -0.31 -17.87 -4.87
N ALA A 254 -0.09 -16.66 -5.41
CA ALA A 254 0.88 -15.71 -4.90
C ALA A 254 0.45 -15.02 -3.58
N ALA A 255 -0.84 -14.88 -3.31
CA ALA A 255 -1.34 -14.31 -2.07
C ALA A 255 -1.19 -15.26 -0.88
N GLN A 256 -1.14 -16.57 -1.12
CA GLN A 256 -0.86 -17.57 -0.08
C GLN A 256 0.58 -17.53 0.42
N ALA A 257 1.52 -17.01 -0.40
CA ALA A 257 2.94 -16.88 -0.03
C ALA A 257 3.24 -15.65 0.85
N ILE A 258 2.29 -14.70 0.98
CA ILE A 258 2.50 -13.41 1.66
C ILE A 258 1.77 -13.36 3.03
N SER A 259 1.33 -14.47 3.58
CA SER A 259 0.55 -14.47 4.83
C SER A 259 1.43 -14.52 6.09
N PRO A 260 1.81 -13.36 6.69
CA PRO A 260 2.34 -13.31 8.05
C PRO A 260 1.23 -13.22 9.13
N ILE A 261 -0.06 -13.24 8.75
CA ILE A 261 -1.18 -12.85 9.63
C ILE A 261 -1.57 -13.91 10.68
N ARG A 262 -0.96 -15.09 10.70
CA ARG A 262 -1.27 -16.10 11.73
C ARG A 262 -0.82 -15.74 13.15
N HIS A 263 0.04 -14.73 13.33
CA HIS A 263 0.58 -14.39 14.65
C HIS A 263 -0.15 -13.23 15.36
N LEU A 264 -0.82 -12.33 14.65
CA LEU A 264 -1.48 -11.19 15.29
C LEU A 264 -2.88 -11.51 15.85
N ALA A 265 -3.58 -12.50 15.28
CA ALA A 265 -4.88 -12.91 15.80
C ALA A 265 -4.79 -13.71 17.12
N ALA A 266 -3.65 -14.35 17.39
CA ALA A 266 -3.47 -15.15 18.62
C ALA A 266 -3.08 -14.32 19.85
N GLU A 267 -2.51 -13.11 19.67
CA GLU A 267 -2.13 -12.24 20.79
C GLU A 267 -3.29 -11.36 21.28
N ALA A 268 -4.29 -11.09 20.44
CA ALA A 268 -5.45 -10.28 20.82
C ALA A 268 -6.47 -11.03 21.70
N GLU A 269 -6.43 -12.37 21.77
CA GLU A 269 -7.32 -13.15 22.64
C GLU A 269 -6.77 -13.36 24.06
N HIS A 270 -5.51 -12.97 24.36
CA HIS A 270 -4.92 -13.20 25.67
C HIS A 270 -4.95 -11.99 26.62
N ASP A 271 -5.39 -10.81 26.18
CA ASP A 271 -5.47 -9.61 27.02
C ASP A 271 -6.89 -9.28 27.53
N VAL A 272 -7.85 -10.21 27.37
CA VAL A 272 -9.21 -10.08 27.95
C VAL A 272 -9.54 -11.32 28.78
N GLN A 273 -8.81 -11.50 29.90
CA GLN A 273 -9.28 -12.26 31.07
C GLN A 273 -8.79 -11.59 32.35
#